data_ee29bfc1a21ee3da73dca0220a13ed82
#
_entry.id   ee29bfc1a21ee3da73dca0220a13ed82
#
_cell.length_a   1.000
_cell.length_b   1.000
_cell.length_c   1.000
_cell.angle_alpha   90.00
_cell.angle_beta   90.00
_cell.angle_gamma   90.00
#
_symmetry.space_group_name_H-M   'P 1'
#
loop_
_entity.id
_entity.type
_entity.pdbx_description
1 polymer ?
#
loop_
_entity_poly.entity_id
_entity_poly.type
_entity_poly.pdbx_seq_one_letter_code
_entity_poly.pdbx_strand_id
1 'polypeptide(L)'
;MYKRQEYDPENADIAEYVNRVRSRAGQPNLPSGLTQDEMRERIRRERRVELAFEEHRSWDVRRWKIAQETLGGDLLGLEITRKNQARRAVTRNSVIPANEVPEGWHYYDGDEFNDLVINNSYWGQYGSDTPVGNSQYGQPTGNIQTYRKKQITIEKGSGGLSFARIAATKDDNPPAPTLSTASTREGWWSGALSSRDTDKYGYQGKYYPLHSRIEIRAKIPYIYGIWMGPWCRHYAGASVAELDIEEFFVKEFENTASPRRLSQALHLHDNKTGNLGINVNGYGRHTVLDFDPGADFHTYGVQVDPDPVSPDKHAIISYLLDGKVTNTFKTIDYDDRYNTFITKAIAEGREKRTWDIAITGQIGGKNENGIGYPEDRNANLRNVSMDVDLSLIHI
;
A
#
# COMPACT_ATOMS: atom_id res chain seq x y z
N MET A 1 -3.07 -38.85 21.36
CA MET A 1 -3.94 -39.34 20.29
C MET A 1 -3.15 -39.69 19.02
N TYR A 2 -2.56 -38.76 18.31
CA TYR A 2 -1.83 -38.98 17.06
C TYR A 2 -0.71 -40.03 17.14
N LYS A 3 0.13 -40.01 18.18
CA LYS A 3 1.19 -41.00 18.35
C LYS A 3 0.64 -42.38 18.65
N ARG A 4 -0.45 -42.50 19.43
CA ARG A 4 -1.06 -43.78 19.77
C ARG A 4 -1.62 -44.50 18.53
N GLN A 5 -2.24 -43.76 17.59
CA GLN A 5 -2.76 -44.32 16.35
C GLN A 5 -1.69 -45.00 15.48
N GLU A 6 -0.43 -44.55 15.55
CA GLU A 6 0.68 -45.16 14.79
C GLU A 6 1.22 -46.42 15.44
N TYR A 7 1.10 -46.57 16.77
CA TYR A 7 1.63 -47.71 17.51
C TYR A 7 0.57 -48.75 17.93
N ASP A 8 -0.68 -48.32 18.07
CA ASP A 8 -1.80 -49.14 18.51
C ASP A 8 -3.08 -48.67 17.79
N PRO A 9 -3.19 -48.98 16.47
CA PRO A 9 -4.28 -48.45 15.62
C PRO A 9 -5.67 -49.00 16.01
N GLU A 10 -5.73 -50.11 16.68
CA GLU A 10 -6.97 -50.77 17.15
C GLU A 10 -7.49 -50.17 18.47
N ASN A 11 -6.80 -49.22 19.05
CA ASN A 11 -7.18 -48.69 20.36
C ASN A 11 -8.46 -47.84 20.28
N ALA A 12 -9.48 -48.29 20.99
CA ALA A 12 -10.82 -47.68 21.02
C ALA A 12 -10.80 -46.21 21.47
N ASP A 13 -9.87 -45.80 22.32
CA ASP A 13 -9.74 -44.44 22.81
C ASP A 13 -9.45 -43.45 21.66
N ILE A 14 -8.88 -43.90 20.55
CA ILE A 14 -8.53 -43.02 19.39
C ILE A 14 -9.81 -42.41 18.82
N ALA A 15 -10.79 -43.28 18.49
CA ALA A 15 -12.06 -42.84 17.96
C ALA A 15 -12.84 -42.01 18.99
N GLU A 16 -12.81 -42.42 20.28
CA GLU A 16 -13.46 -41.68 21.36
C GLU A 16 -12.94 -40.23 21.43
N TYR A 17 -11.62 -40.03 21.50
CA TYR A 17 -11.05 -38.70 21.60
C TYR A 17 -11.34 -37.83 20.38
N VAL A 18 -11.32 -38.38 19.16
CA VAL A 18 -11.69 -37.63 17.94
C VAL A 18 -13.17 -37.28 18.01
N ASN A 19 -14.03 -38.20 18.39
CA ASN A 19 -15.46 -37.96 18.47
C ASN A 19 -15.84 -36.94 19.54
N ARG A 20 -15.10 -36.84 20.64
CA ARG A 20 -15.28 -35.76 21.63
C ARG A 20 -15.03 -34.38 21.05
N VAL A 21 -13.99 -34.23 20.22
CA VAL A 21 -13.73 -32.97 19.50
C VAL A 21 -14.85 -32.67 18.53
N ARG A 22 -15.24 -33.64 17.71
CA ARG A 22 -16.31 -33.54 16.71
C ARG A 22 -17.66 -33.18 17.34
N SER A 23 -18.04 -33.83 18.42
CA SER A 23 -19.28 -33.59 19.15
C SER A 23 -19.39 -32.16 19.67
N ARG A 24 -18.29 -31.62 20.18
CA ARG A 24 -18.22 -30.19 20.59
C ARG A 24 -18.56 -29.24 19.45
N ALA A 25 -18.14 -29.56 18.22
CA ALA A 25 -18.40 -28.80 17.01
C ALA A 25 -19.73 -29.17 16.31
N GLY A 26 -20.59 -29.99 16.93
CA GLY A 26 -21.83 -30.45 16.33
C GLY A 26 -21.67 -31.40 15.14
N GLN A 27 -20.49 -32.01 14.99
CA GLN A 27 -20.19 -32.94 13.90
C GLN A 27 -20.57 -34.38 14.27
N PRO A 28 -21.01 -35.20 13.31
CA PRO A 28 -21.30 -36.61 13.55
C PRO A 28 -20.04 -37.37 13.93
N ASN A 29 -20.19 -38.47 14.70
CA ASN A 29 -19.09 -39.37 15.05
C ASN A 29 -18.41 -39.96 13.80
N LEU A 30 -17.16 -40.37 13.95
CA LEU A 30 -16.45 -41.12 12.93
C LEU A 30 -17.17 -42.45 12.64
N PRO A 31 -17.17 -42.93 11.40
CA PRO A 31 -17.63 -44.28 11.08
C PRO A 31 -16.85 -45.35 11.85
N SER A 32 -17.49 -46.44 12.16
CA SER A 32 -16.81 -47.63 12.71
C SER A 32 -16.04 -48.39 11.61
N GLY A 33 -15.02 -49.14 12.01
CA GLY A 33 -14.26 -50.01 11.09
C GLY A 33 -13.30 -49.32 10.15
N LEU A 34 -12.87 -48.09 10.47
CA LEU A 34 -11.84 -47.38 9.70
C LEU A 34 -10.51 -48.11 9.77
N THR A 35 -9.83 -48.27 8.65
CA THR A 35 -8.44 -48.73 8.60
C THR A 35 -7.50 -47.70 9.25
N GLN A 36 -6.26 -48.16 9.54
CA GLN A 36 -5.23 -47.28 10.12
C GLN A 36 -5.01 -46.01 9.24
N ASP A 37 -4.95 -46.19 7.94
CA ASP A 37 -4.71 -45.10 7.01
C ASP A 37 -5.90 -44.11 6.96
N GLU A 38 -7.12 -44.63 6.90
CA GLU A 38 -8.32 -43.81 6.94
C GLU A 38 -8.44 -43.06 8.27
N MET A 39 -8.14 -43.70 9.39
CA MET A 39 -8.12 -43.05 10.71
C MET A 39 -7.04 -41.96 10.77
N ARG A 40 -5.86 -42.22 10.20
CA ARG A 40 -4.78 -41.24 10.11
C ARG A 40 -5.22 -40.00 9.35
N GLU A 41 -5.87 -40.14 8.19
CA GLU A 41 -6.36 -39.04 7.41
C GLU A 41 -7.50 -38.27 8.13
N ARG A 42 -8.39 -38.96 8.81
CA ARG A 42 -9.44 -38.31 9.62
C ARG A 42 -8.84 -37.48 10.76
N ILE A 43 -7.86 -38.00 11.48
CA ILE A 43 -7.16 -37.26 12.56
C ILE A 43 -6.43 -36.05 12.00
N ARG A 44 -5.73 -36.19 10.87
CA ARG A 44 -5.04 -35.09 10.20
C ARG A 44 -6.01 -33.99 9.75
N ARG A 45 -7.15 -34.39 9.19
CA ARG A 45 -8.21 -33.45 8.76
C ARG A 45 -8.82 -32.74 9.96
N GLU A 46 -9.18 -33.46 11.01
CA GLU A 46 -9.75 -32.86 12.21
C GLU A 46 -8.79 -31.86 12.84
N ARG A 47 -7.52 -32.23 12.97
CA ARG A 47 -6.49 -31.33 13.47
C ARG A 47 -6.29 -30.09 12.58
N ARG A 48 -6.40 -30.25 11.27
CA ARG A 48 -6.32 -29.12 10.32
C ARG A 48 -7.47 -28.12 10.51
N VAL A 49 -8.65 -28.62 10.78
CA VAL A 49 -9.85 -27.79 10.99
C VAL A 49 -9.82 -27.10 12.36
N GLU A 50 -9.58 -27.88 13.42
CA GLU A 50 -9.59 -27.39 14.80
C GLU A 50 -8.48 -26.37 15.10
N LEU A 51 -7.32 -26.52 14.47
CA LEU A 51 -6.17 -25.64 14.65
C LEU A 51 -5.95 -24.71 13.46
N ALA A 52 -7.02 -24.45 12.68
CA ALA A 52 -6.99 -23.45 11.63
C ALA A 52 -6.66 -22.08 12.24
N PHE A 53 -5.74 -21.34 11.60
CA PHE A 53 -5.24 -20.04 12.07
C PHE A 53 -4.40 -20.02 13.35
N GLU A 54 -4.03 -21.19 13.88
CA GLU A 54 -3.16 -21.31 15.07
C GLU A 54 -1.69 -21.63 14.69
N GLU A 55 -1.29 -21.40 13.46
CA GLU A 55 0.06 -21.59 12.90
C GLU A 55 0.61 -23.03 12.98
N HIS A 56 -0.21 -24.00 13.38
CA HIS A 56 0.21 -25.40 13.54
C HIS A 56 0.44 -26.15 12.23
N ARG A 57 -0.15 -25.69 11.11
CA ARG A 57 -0.14 -26.42 9.84
C ARG A 57 1.28 -26.66 9.29
N SER A 58 2.13 -25.65 9.34
CA SER A 58 3.52 -25.74 8.85
C SER A 58 4.37 -26.77 9.61
N TRP A 59 4.12 -26.88 10.91
CA TRP A 59 4.77 -27.88 11.75
C TRP A 59 4.22 -29.29 11.53
N ASP A 60 2.92 -29.41 11.37
CA ASP A 60 2.26 -30.71 11.18
C ASP A 60 2.66 -31.36 9.85
N VAL A 61 2.68 -30.61 8.73
CA VAL A 61 3.08 -31.16 7.43
C VAL A 61 4.55 -31.60 7.39
N ARG A 62 5.43 -30.91 8.11
CA ARG A 62 6.83 -31.29 8.26
C ARG A 62 6.98 -32.54 9.14
N ARG A 63 6.29 -32.58 10.28
CA ARG A 63 6.27 -33.72 11.19
C ARG A 63 5.76 -34.99 10.52
N TRP A 64 4.73 -34.87 9.72
CA TRP A 64 4.13 -35.98 8.97
C TRP A 64 4.86 -36.30 7.68
N LYS A 65 5.89 -35.54 7.31
CA LYS A 65 6.67 -35.69 6.06
C LYS A 65 5.82 -35.60 4.78
N ILE A 66 4.74 -34.86 4.82
CA ILE A 66 3.80 -34.67 3.70
C ILE A 66 3.87 -33.24 3.12
N ALA A 67 4.90 -32.48 3.46
CA ALA A 67 5.04 -31.09 3.01
C ALA A 67 5.08 -30.98 1.48
N GLN A 68 5.80 -31.87 0.81
CA GLN A 68 5.91 -31.90 -0.64
C GLN A 68 4.56 -32.20 -1.32
N GLU A 69 3.81 -33.15 -0.77
CA GLU A 69 2.48 -33.52 -1.28
C GLU A 69 1.42 -32.44 -1.04
N THR A 70 1.53 -31.71 0.06
CA THR A 70 0.49 -30.77 0.51
C THR A 70 0.80 -29.32 0.24
N LEU A 71 2.07 -28.97 0.02
CA LEU A 71 2.56 -27.61 -0.23
C LEU A 71 3.31 -27.48 -1.56
N GLY A 72 3.64 -28.59 -2.22
CA GLY A 72 4.39 -28.62 -3.48
C GLY A 72 3.52 -28.66 -4.75
N GLY A 73 2.21 -28.69 -4.60
CA GLY A 73 1.27 -28.63 -5.73
C GLY A 73 0.87 -27.19 -6.07
N ASP A 74 0.25 -27.02 -7.20
CA ASP A 74 -0.35 -25.74 -7.60
C ASP A 74 -1.33 -25.27 -6.54
N LEU A 75 -1.24 -24.01 -6.15
CA LEU A 75 -2.22 -23.37 -5.29
C LEU A 75 -3.49 -23.15 -6.12
N LEU A 76 -4.42 -24.07 -6.00
CA LEU A 76 -5.72 -23.95 -6.65
C LEU A 76 -6.58 -22.95 -5.88
N GLY A 77 -6.81 -21.79 -6.47
CA GLY A 77 -7.82 -20.86 -6.03
C GLY A 77 -9.20 -21.22 -6.62
N LEU A 78 -10.26 -20.68 -6.02
CA LEU A 78 -11.59 -20.78 -6.60
C LEU A 78 -11.70 -19.76 -7.74
N GLU A 79 -11.70 -20.20 -8.99
CA GLU A 79 -12.04 -19.36 -10.12
C GLU A 79 -13.57 -19.19 -10.14
N ILE A 80 -14.04 -18.01 -9.78
CA ILE A 80 -15.46 -17.66 -9.88
C ILE A 80 -15.67 -16.93 -11.19
N THR A 81 -15.96 -17.66 -12.25
CA THR A 81 -16.39 -17.08 -13.53
C THR A 81 -17.90 -16.75 -13.44
N ARG A 82 -18.25 -15.47 -13.39
CA ARG A 82 -19.59 -15.02 -13.79
C ARG A 82 -19.60 -14.81 -15.30
N LYS A 83 -20.63 -15.33 -15.96
CA LYS A 83 -20.96 -14.94 -17.35
C LYS A 83 -21.08 -13.42 -17.37
N ASN A 84 -20.09 -12.72 -17.91
CA ASN A 84 -19.98 -11.29 -18.18
C ASN A 84 -19.09 -10.40 -17.33
N GLN A 85 -18.37 -10.90 -16.28
CA GLN A 85 -17.26 -10.16 -15.70
C GLN A 85 -16.47 -11.07 -14.76
N ALA A 86 -15.15 -11.16 -14.96
CA ALA A 86 -14.23 -11.80 -14.02
C ALA A 86 -14.28 -10.99 -12.72
N ARG A 87 -14.84 -11.54 -11.65
CA ARG A 87 -14.71 -11.03 -10.30
C ARG A 87 -13.56 -11.74 -9.62
N ARG A 88 -12.54 -11.02 -9.24
CA ARG A 88 -11.63 -11.51 -8.21
C ARG A 88 -12.35 -11.45 -6.87
N ALA A 89 -12.65 -12.60 -6.29
CA ALA A 89 -12.91 -12.67 -4.87
C ALA A 89 -11.55 -12.79 -4.19
N VAL A 90 -11.03 -11.67 -3.72
CA VAL A 90 -9.82 -11.67 -2.93
C VAL A 90 -10.22 -11.89 -1.48
N THR A 91 -9.98 -13.09 -0.98
CA THR A 91 -9.98 -13.34 0.47
C THR A 91 -8.65 -12.90 1.05
N ARG A 92 -8.58 -12.64 2.36
CA ARG A 92 -7.38 -12.20 3.11
C ARG A 92 -6.09 -13.04 2.89
N ASN A 93 -6.18 -14.12 2.15
CA ASN A 93 -5.07 -14.96 1.68
C ASN A 93 -5.03 -15.01 0.14
N SER A 94 -5.43 -13.94 -0.53
CA SER A 94 -5.26 -13.89 -1.96
C SER A 94 -3.77 -13.91 -2.28
N VAL A 95 -3.35 -15.06 -2.71
CA VAL A 95 -2.11 -15.16 -3.46
C VAL A 95 -2.35 -14.32 -4.71
N ILE A 96 -1.68 -13.19 -4.80
CA ILE A 96 -1.67 -12.42 -6.03
C ILE A 96 -1.26 -13.40 -7.13
N PRO A 97 -2.05 -13.54 -8.19
CA PRO A 97 -1.72 -14.47 -9.26
C PRO A 97 -0.27 -14.24 -9.70
N ALA A 98 0.47 -15.32 -9.93
CA ALA A 98 1.88 -15.23 -10.30
C ALA A 98 2.14 -14.33 -11.54
N ASN A 99 1.12 -14.16 -12.39
CA ASN A 99 1.14 -13.24 -13.54
C ASN A 99 0.99 -11.75 -13.16
N GLU A 100 0.72 -11.43 -11.91
CA GLU A 100 0.66 -10.04 -11.39
C GLU A 100 1.90 -9.68 -10.57
N VAL A 101 2.70 -10.67 -10.20
CA VAL A 101 4.01 -10.43 -9.62
C VAL A 101 4.98 -10.22 -10.77
N PRO A 102 5.66 -9.09 -10.86
CA PRO A 102 6.65 -8.85 -11.92
C PRO A 102 7.75 -9.91 -11.91
N GLU A 103 8.28 -10.25 -13.10
CA GLU A 103 9.36 -11.23 -13.23
C GLU A 103 10.56 -10.83 -12.36
N GLY A 104 11.09 -11.78 -11.59
CA GLY A 104 12.21 -11.55 -10.67
C GLY A 104 11.82 -10.96 -9.32
N TRP A 105 10.55 -10.71 -9.08
CA TRP A 105 10.03 -10.17 -7.82
C TRP A 105 9.16 -11.18 -7.09
N HIS A 106 9.06 -11.02 -5.77
CA HIS A 106 8.17 -11.79 -4.91
C HIS A 106 7.23 -10.85 -4.17
N TYR A 107 5.94 -11.21 -4.08
CA TYR A 107 5.01 -10.48 -3.25
C TYR A 107 5.49 -10.48 -1.80
N TYR A 108 5.57 -9.31 -1.20
CA TYR A 108 5.99 -9.12 0.19
C TYR A 108 4.82 -8.76 1.09
N ASP A 109 4.03 -7.75 0.69
CA ASP A 109 2.93 -7.21 1.49
C ASP A 109 1.99 -6.37 0.62
N GLY A 110 0.82 -6.00 1.17
CA GLY A 110 -0.11 -5.11 0.47
C GLY A 110 -1.47 -5.01 1.14
N ASP A 111 -2.26 -4.05 0.69
CA ASP A 111 -3.65 -3.86 1.09
C ASP A 111 -4.51 -3.64 -0.17
N GLU A 112 -5.61 -4.36 -0.26
CA GLU A 112 -6.57 -4.28 -1.37
C GLU A 112 -7.84 -3.53 -0.96
N PHE A 113 -7.83 -2.92 0.22
CA PHE A 113 -8.95 -2.16 0.79
C PHE A 113 -10.29 -2.91 0.78
N ASN A 114 -10.25 -4.23 0.96
CA ASN A 114 -11.44 -5.10 0.95
C ASN A 114 -12.15 -5.21 2.30
N ASP A 115 -11.60 -4.64 3.35
CA ASP A 115 -12.22 -4.54 4.68
C ASP A 115 -13.37 -3.52 4.65
N LEU A 116 -14.25 -3.57 5.66
CA LEU A 116 -15.34 -2.59 5.80
C LEU A 116 -14.87 -1.23 6.33
N VAL A 117 -13.66 -1.18 6.85
CA VAL A 117 -12.99 0.00 7.40
C VAL A 117 -11.52 -0.04 7.03
N ILE A 118 -10.85 1.09 7.10
CA ILE A 118 -9.40 1.16 6.86
C ILE A 118 -8.67 0.23 7.83
N ASN A 119 -7.80 -0.61 7.29
CA ASN A 119 -7.05 -1.59 8.07
C ASN A 119 -5.93 -0.90 8.85
N ASN A 120 -6.12 -0.74 10.15
CA ASN A 120 -5.17 -0.09 11.04
C ASN A 120 -3.84 -0.86 11.23
N SER A 121 -3.73 -2.09 10.72
CA SER A 121 -2.46 -2.81 10.69
C SER A 121 -1.54 -2.32 9.56
N TYR A 122 -2.08 -1.61 8.59
CA TYR A 122 -1.37 -1.04 7.43
C TYR A 122 -1.32 0.47 7.47
N TRP A 123 -2.42 1.11 7.88
CA TRP A 123 -2.62 2.53 7.68
C TRP A 123 -3.03 3.26 8.94
N GLY A 124 -2.35 4.36 9.20
CA GLY A 124 -2.86 5.42 10.07
C GLY A 124 -3.61 6.45 9.24
N GLN A 125 -4.77 6.84 9.75
CA GLN A 125 -5.55 7.93 9.19
C GLN A 125 -5.14 9.23 9.87
N TYR A 126 -4.67 10.19 9.09
CA TYR A 126 -4.30 11.50 9.64
C TYR A 126 -5.52 12.34 10.00
N GLY A 127 -5.34 13.15 11.05
CA GLY A 127 -6.32 14.12 11.49
C GLY A 127 -7.25 13.64 12.60
N SER A 128 -8.02 14.58 13.08
CA SER A 128 -9.06 14.39 14.10
C SER A 128 -10.42 14.73 13.47
N ASP A 129 -11.47 14.02 13.87
CA ASP A 129 -12.83 14.37 13.47
C ASP A 129 -13.35 15.63 14.18
N THR A 130 -12.57 16.17 15.13
CA THR A 130 -12.82 17.46 15.75
C THR A 130 -11.99 18.56 15.09
N PRO A 131 -12.49 19.82 15.03
CA PRO A 131 -11.76 20.95 14.43
C PRO A 131 -10.44 21.30 15.13
N VAL A 132 -10.18 20.71 16.27
CA VAL A 132 -9.00 21.01 17.10
C VAL A 132 -7.96 19.93 16.90
N GLY A 133 -7.00 20.20 16.08
CA GLY A 133 -5.89 19.28 15.82
C GLY A 133 -5.51 19.22 14.35
N ASN A 134 -5.03 20.34 13.86
CA ASN A 134 -4.55 20.48 12.49
C ASN A 134 -3.36 19.58 12.27
N SER A 135 -3.56 18.48 11.57
CA SER A 135 -2.46 17.73 10.99
C SER A 135 -2.41 18.08 9.51
N GLN A 136 -1.57 19.02 9.18
CA GLN A 136 -1.22 19.31 7.80
C GLN A 136 0.05 18.55 7.45
N TYR A 137 0.00 17.87 6.33
CA TYR A 137 1.14 17.28 5.65
C TYR A 137 1.59 18.23 4.56
N GLY A 138 2.90 18.43 4.38
CA GLY A 138 3.43 19.18 3.24
C GLY A 138 3.27 20.72 3.33
N GLN A 139 3.58 21.30 4.45
CA GLN A 139 3.34 22.69 4.83
C GLN A 139 4.06 23.80 4.04
N PRO A 140 5.26 23.64 3.47
CA PRO A 140 5.93 24.79 2.84
C PRO A 140 5.29 25.26 1.55
N THR A 141 4.46 24.43 0.95
CA THR A 141 3.91 24.62 -0.40
C THR A 141 2.65 25.48 -0.49
N GLY A 142 2.11 25.93 0.65
CA GLY A 142 0.93 26.79 0.68
C GLY A 142 -0.40 26.05 0.52
N ASN A 143 -0.45 24.78 0.87
CA ASN A 143 -1.67 23.97 0.86
C ASN A 143 -2.76 24.53 1.78
N ILE A 144 -4.01 24.29 1.42
CA ILE A 144 -5.19 24.81 2.12
C ILE A 144 -6.09 23.71 2.73
N GLN A 145 -5.66 22.44 2.71
CA GLN A 145 -6.42 21.37 3.33
C GLN A 145 -6.11 21.22 4.82
N THR A 146 -7.07 20.67 5.54
CA THR A 146 -6.94 20.12 6.88
C THR A 146 -7.43 18.67 6.87
N TYR A 147 -6.61 17.74 7.38
CA TYR A 147 -6.96 16.32 7.33
C TYR A 147 -7.87 15.94 8.49
N ARG A 148 -8.88 15.11 8.18
CA ARG A 148 -9.75 14.46 9.17
C ARG A 148 -10.11 13.04 8.73
N LYS A 149 -10.29 12.15 9.68
CA LYS A 149 -10.50 10.71 9.43
C LYS A 149 -11.74 10.44 8.59
N LYS A 150 -12.83 11.15 8.82
CA LYS A 150 -14.10 10.96 8.10
C LYS A 150 -14.04 11.28 6.60
N GLN A 151 -12.95 11.86 6.14
CA GLN A 151 -12.70 12.08 4.70
C GLN A 151 -12.14 10.83 4.00
N ILE A 152 -11.94 9.74 4.75
CA ILE A 152 -11.45 8.47 4.23
C ILE A 152 -12.50 7.41 4.51
N THR A 153 -13.04 6.84 3.45
CA THR A 153 -14.08 5.79 3.52
C THR A 153 -13.69 4.59 2.68
N ILE A 154 -14.23 3.43 3.01
CA ILE A 154 -14.18 2.27 2.12
C ILE A 154 -15.48 2.23 1.33
N GLU A 155 -15.34 2.31 0.03
CA GLU A 155 -16.45 2.30 -0.92
C GLU A 155 -16.49 0.99 -1.71
N LYS A 156 -17.68 0.65 -2.19
CA LYS A 156 -17.85 -0.48 -3.10
C LYS A 156 -18.08 0.02 -4.52
N GLY A 157 -17.15 -0.30 -5.40
CA GLY A 157 -17.28 0.00 -6.82
C GLY A 157 -18.25 -0.94 -7.55
N SER A 158 -18.53 -0.59 -8.80
CA SER A 158 -19.22 -1.47 -9.72
C SER A 158 -18.41 -2.75 -9.90
N GLY A 159 -19.04 -3.89 -9.66
CA GLY A 159 -18.32 -5.18 -9.75
C GLY A 159 -17.98 -5.77 -8.39
N GLY A 160 -18.14 -5.05 -7.27
CA GLY A 160 -17.93 -5.53 -5.91
C GLY A 160 -16.48 -5.48 -5.44
N LEU A 161 -15.61 -4.84 -6.18
CA LEU A 161 -14.29 -4.42 -5.71
C LEU A 161 -14.48 -3.26 -4.73
N SER A 162 -13.75 -3.28 -3.63
CA SER A 162 -13.72 -2.17 -2.69
C SER A 162 -12.50 -1.30 -2.97
N PHE A 163 -12.57 -0.05 -2.55
CA PHE A 163 -11.45 0.87 -2.63
C PHE A 163 -11.53 1.87 -1.48
N ALA A 164 -10.40 2.39 -1.06
CA ALA A 164 -10.34 3.53 -0.16
C ALA A 164 -10.60 4.80 -0.95
N ARG A 165 -11.61 5.58 -0.56
CA ARG A 165 -11.85 6.91 -1.10
C ARG A 165 -11.26 7.95 -0.16
N ILE A 166 -10.36 8.77 -0.68
CA ILE A 166 -9.84 9.94 0.00
C ILE A 166 -10.55 11.16 -0.61
N ALA A 167 -11.53 11.69 0.12
CA ALA A 167 -12.34 12.81 -0.34
C ALA A 167 -11.77 14.14 0.16
N ALA A 168 -11.78 15.14 -0.69
CA ALA A 168 -11.63 16.54 -0.27
C ALA A 168 -12.92 17.30 -0.49
N THR A 169 -13.39 17.99 0.55
CA THR A 169 -14.67 18.70 0.55
C THR A 169 -14.54 20.10 1.10
N LYS A 170 -15.35 20.99 0.57
CA LYS A 170 -15.52 22.34 1.05
C LYS A 170 -16.96 22.48 1.48
N ASP A 171 -17.23 22.33 2.76
CA ASP A 171 -18.56 22.44 3.36
C ASP A 171 -18.85 23.88 3.85
N ASP A 172 -20.01 24.09 4.46
CA ASP A 172 -20.43 25.42 4.94
C ASP A 172 -19.57 25.97 6.09
N ASN A 173 -18.75 25.10 6.72
CA ASN A 173 -17.77 25.47 7.73
C ASN A 173 -16.38 24.92 7.37
N PRO A 174 -15.75 25.48 6.32
CA PRO A 174 -14.43 25.04 5.93
C PRO A 174 -13.40 25.35 7.03
N PRO A 175 -12.34 24.55 7.17
CA PRO A 175 -11.28 24.86 8.13
C PRO A 175 -10.57 26.16 7.72
N ALA A 176 -10.15 26.94 8.69
CA ALA A 176 -9.24 28.03 8.41
C ALA A 176 -7.90 27.45 7.91
N PRO A 177 -7.33 27.94 6.82
CA PRO A 177 -5.99 27.56 6.41
C PRO A 177 -5.00 27.90 7.53
N THR A 178 -4.21 26.94 7.98
CA THR A 178 -3.31 27.13 9.13
C THR A 178 -2.02 27.86 8.78
N LEU A 179 -1.76 28.11 7.49
CA LEU A 179 -0.57 28.79 7.03
C LEU A 179 -0.88 30.26 6.72
N SER A 180 -0.05 31.13 7.27
CA SER A 180 -0.13 32.59 7.03
C SER A 180 -0.08 32.97 5.54
N THR A 181 0.56 32.14 4.71
CA THR A 181 0.66 32.34 3.25
C THR A 181 -0.60 31.98 2.47
N ALA A 182 -1.52 31.23 3.08
CA ALA A 182 -2.79 30.82 2.48
C ALA A 182 -4.01 31.45 3.20
N SER A 183 -3.79 32.35 4.13
CA SER A 183 -4.79 32.90 5.07
C SER A 183 -5.96 33.66 4.46
N THR A 184 -5.88 34.02 3.18
CA THR A 184 -6.96 34.74 2.46
C THR A 184 -7.90 33.78 1.72
N ARG A 185 -7.64 32.48 1.76
CA ARG A 185 -8.42 31.46 1.04
C ARG A 185 -9.24 30.62 2.00
N GLU A 186 -10.38 30.15 1.53
CA GLU A 186 -11.13 29.14 2.26
C GLU A 186 -10.38 27.81 2.26
N GLY A 187 -10.33 27.16 3.42
CA GLY A 187 -9.75 25.82 3.55
C GLY A 187 -10.63 24.71 2.99
N TRP A 188 -10.05 23.53 2.93
CA TRP A 188 -10.70 22.29 2.53
C TRP A 188 -10.55 21.24 3.62
N TRP A 189 -11.57 20.43 3.85
CA TRP A 189 -11.41 19.18 4.54
C TRP A 189 -10.86 18.12 3.59
N SER A 190 -9.88 17.34 4.02
CA SER A 190 -9.32 16.27 3.21
C SER A 190 -8.91 15.08 4.06
N GLY A 191 -8.42 14.01 3.43
CA GLY A 191 -7.92 12.81 4.07
C GLY A 191 -6.48 12.51 3.71
N ALA A 192 -5.80 11.75 4.57
CA ALA A 192 -4.50 11.19 4.27
C ALA A 192 -4.31 9.86 5.01
N LEU A 193 -3.74 8.89 4.31
CA LEU A 193 -3.28 7.61 4.84
C LEU A 193 -1.76 7.62 4.94
N SER A 194 -1.22 6.97 5.95
CA SER A 194 0.22 6.74 6.03
C SER A 194 0.52 5.41 6.70
N SER A 195 1.49 4.69 6.18
CA SER A 195 2.00 3.49 6.83
C SER A 195 2.99 3.77 7.97
N ARG A 196 3.41 5.02 8.13
CA ARG A 196 4.37 5.44 9.14
C ARG A 196 3.81 5.28 10.56
N ASP A 197 4.66 4.76 11.44
CA ASP A 197 4.41 4.76 12.88
C ASP A 197 4.24 6.18 13.40
N THR A 198 3.15 6.42 14.11
CA THR A 198 2.96 7.66 14.85
C THR A 198 2.21 7.37 16.15
N ASP A 199 2.90 7.49 17.26
CA ASP A 199 2.29 7.42 18.61
C ASP A 199 1.08 8.36 18.72
N LYS A 200 1.12 9.46 17.99
CA LYS A 200 0.07 10.48 17.98
C LYS A 200 -1.28 9.95 17.50
N TYR A 201 -1.30 8.92 16.65
CA TYR A 201 -2.54 8.38 16.07
C TYR A 201 -2.83 6.94 16.49
N GLY A 202 -1.98 6.36 17.37
CA GLY A 202 -2.24 5.11 18.05
C GLY A 202 -2.18 3.86 17.18
N TYR A 203 -1.36 3.84 16.14
CA TYR A 203 -1.11 2.63 15.35
C TYR A 203 0.38 2.33 15.22
N GLN A 204 0.69 1.05 14.98
CA GLN A 204 2.06 0.54 14.98
C GLN A 204 2.73 0.71 13.63
N GLY A 205 2.73 1.54 12.86
CA GLY A 205 3.38 1.77 11.59
C GLY A 205 4.02 0.58 10.88
N LYS A 206 3.90 0.55 9.59
CA LYS A 206 4.58 -0.38 8.69
C LYS A 206 5.64 0.35 7.88
N TYR A 207 6.77 -0.34 7.72
CA TYR A 207 7.86 0.12 6.85
C TYR A 207 8.25 -1.00 5.91
N TYR A 208 8.67 -0.64 4.74
CA TYR A 208 8.99 -1.56 3.65
C TYR A 208 10.48 -1.59 3.34
N PRO A 209 11.00 -2.67 2.76
CA PRO A 209 12.43 -2.82 2.52
C PRO A 209 13.04 -1.74 1.64
N LEU A 210 14.34 -1.49 1.82
CA LEU A 210 15.14 -0.55 1.04
C LEU A 210 15.04 -0.87 -0.47
N HIS A 211 15.28 -2.13 -0.81
CA HIS A 211 15.15 -2.64 -2.16
C HIS A 211 13.79 -3.30 -2.30
N SER A 212 12.88 -2.58 -2.91
CA SER A 212 11.49 -3.02 -3.09
C SER A 212 10.86 -2.33 -4.28
N ARG A 213 9.81 -2.93 -4.79
CA ARG A 213 8.90 -2.33 -5.77
C ARG A 213 7.57 -2.06 -5.07
N ILE A 214 7.16 -0.82 -5.06
CA ILE A 214 5.94 -0.32 -4.42
C ILE A 214 5.02 0.15 -5.54
N GLU A 215 3.81 -0.39 -5.59
CA GLU A 215 2.81 -0.07 -6.60
C GLU A 215 1.49 0.28 -5.93
N ILE A 216 0.92 1.41 -6.33
CA ILE A 216 -0.37 1.90 -5.86
C ILE A 216 -1.28 2.01 -7.07
N ARG A 217 -2.40 1.29 -7.05
CA ARG A 217 -3.41 1.41 -8.08
C ARG A 217 -4.49 2.38 -7.63
N ALA A 218 -4.61 3.47 -8.38
CA ALA A 218 -5.48 4.57 -7.98
C ALA A 218 -6.13 5.24 -9.18
N LYS A 219 -7.28 5.86 -8.93
CA LYS A 219 -7.93 6.82 -9.80
C LYS A 219 -7.75 8.21 -9.20
N ILE A 220 -6.94 9.05 -9.84
CA ILE A 220 -6.44 10.30 -9.29
C ILE A 220 -6.96 11.48 -10.12
N PRO A 221 -7.63 12.47 -9.50
CA PRO A 221 -8.22 13.59 -10.23
C PRO A 221 -7.15 14.50 -10.83
N TYR A 222 -7.20 14.73 -12.15
CA TYR A 222 -6.36 15.67 -12.88
C TYR A 222 -7.05 17.04 -12.97
N ILE A 223 -7.04 17.80 -11.88
CA ILE A 223 -7.79 19.06 -11.74
C ILE A 223 -6.87 20.17 -11.22
N TYR A 224 -6.97 21.37 -11.79
CA TYR A 224 -6.22 22.53 -11.35
C TYR A 224 -6.37 22.79 -9.84
N GLY A 225 -5.25 22.93 -9.15
CA GLY A 225 -5.21 23.16 -7.71
C GLY A 225 -5.49 21.91 -6.86
N ILE A 226 -5.64 20.73 -7.45
CA ILE A 226 -5.73 19.44 -6.76
C ILE A 226 -4.39 18.73 -6.90
N TRP A 227 -3.85 18.29 -5.77
CA TRP A 227 -2.54 17.66 -5.70
C TRP A 227 -2.63 16.45 -4.76
N MET A 228 -3.36 15.46 -5.18
CA MET A 228 -3.56 14.19 -4.46
C MET A 228 -2.65 13.15 -5.05
N GLY A 229 -1.97 12.36 -4.21
CA GLY A 229 -1.14 11.27 -4.72
C GLY A 229 -0.41 10.45 -3.67
N PRO A 230 0.13 9.29 -4.09
CA PRO A 230 1.02 8.44 -3.29
C PRO A 230 2.48 8.87 -3.42
N TRP A 231 3.19 8.78 -2.31
CA TRP A 231 4.61 9.03 -2.22
C TRP A 231 5.24 8.23 -1.07
N CYS A 232 6.56 8.08 -1.07
CA CYS A 232 7.27 7.36 -0.04
C CYS A 232 8.31 8.25 0.65
N ARG A 233 8.52 7.95 1.94
CA ARG A 233 9.54 8.63 2.73
C ARG A 233 10.49 7.62 3.35
N HIS A 234 11.72 8.02 3.51
CA HIS A 234 12.64 7.29 4.34
C HIS A 234 12.18 7.27 5.82
N TYR A 235 12.40 6.18 6.56
CA TYR A 235 11.99 6.07 7.97
C TYR A 235 12.49 7.23 8.85
N ALA A 236 13.66 7.79 8.53
CA ALA A 236 14.23 8.94 9.21
C ALA A 236 13.65 10.29 8.75
N GLY A 237 12.74 10.28 7.80
CA GLY A 237 12.00 11.45 7.30
C GLY A 237 12.26 11.77 5.84
N ALA A 238 11.36 12.55 5.26
CA ALA A 238 11.48 13.10 3.91
C ALA A 238 12.75 13.95 3.73
N SER A 239 13.25 14.54 4.83
CA SER A 239 14.52 15.27 4.84
C SER A 239 15.78 14.38 4.67
N VAL A 240 15.63 13.08 4.51
CA VAL A 240 16.71 12.15 4.12
C VAL A 240 16.52 11.72 2.68
N ALA A 241 15.35 11.16 2.36
CA ALA A 241 14.95 10.83 1.00
C ALA A 241 13.41 10.77 0.88
N GLU A 242 12.92 11.19 -0.28
CA GLU A 242 11.51 11.16 -0.67
C GLU A 242 11.40 10.65 -2.11
N LEU A 243 10.43 9.79 -2.36
CA LEU A 243 10.13 9.22 -3.66
C LEU A 243 8.67 9.56 -3.98
N ASP A 244 8.45 10.52 -4.88
CA ASP A 244 7.10 10.92 -5.29
C ASP A 244 6.67 10.03 -6.44
N ILE A 245 5.77 9.10 -6.12
CA ILE A 245 5.31 8.07 -7.07
C ILE A 245 4.43 8.70 -8.14
N GLU A 246 3.65 9.69 -7.76
CA GLU A 246 2.76 10.40 -8.66
C GLU A 246 2.51 11.83 -8.17
N GLU A 247 2.62 12.78 -9.09
CA GLU A 247 2.27 14.18 -8.88
C GLU A 247 1.66 14.79 -10.15
N PHE A 248 0.56 15.54 -10.01
CA PHE A 248 -0.08 16.26 -11.09
C PHE A 248 0.02 17.78 -10.93
N PHE A 249 0.94 18.39 -11.65
CA PHE A 249 1.12 19.86 -11.72
C PHE A 249 0.27 20.46 -12.84
N VAL A 250 -1.05 20.40 -12.69
CA VAL A 250 -2.01 20.77 -13.76
C VAL A 250 -1.81 22.20 -14.23
N LYS A 251 -1.54 23.14 -13.30
CA LYS A 251 -1.28 24.53 -13.64
C LYS A 251 -0.06 24.72 -14.55
N GLU A 252 1.00 23.96 -14.28
CA GLU A 252 2.25 24.08 -15.02
C GLU A 252 2.06 23.74 -16.50
N PHE A 253 1.20 22.77 -16.80
CA PHE A 253 1.05 22.20 -18.14
C PHE A 253 -0.25 22.57 -18.84
N GLU A 254 -1.20 23.29 -18.19
CA GLU A 254 -2.54 23.59 -18.74
C GLU A 254 -2.52 24.27 -20.12
N ASN A 255 -1.49 25.06 -20.39
CA ASN A 255 -1.36 25.82 -21.64
C ASN A 255 -0.35 25.21 -22.62
N THR A 256 0.05 23.97 -22.43
CA THR A 256 0.98 23.28 -23.33
C THR A 256 0.25 22.40 -24.35
N ALA A 257 0.95 22.01 -25.41
CA ALA A 257 0.41 21.11 -26.44
C ALA A 257 0.05 19.70 -25.87
N SER A 258 0.62 19.32 -24.71
CA SER A 258 0.36 18.07 -24.01
C SER A 258 0.05 18.38 -22.55
N PRO A 259 -1.19 18.80 -22.24
CA PRO A 259 -1.51 19.36 -20.93
C PRO A 259 -1.58 18.30 -19.81
N ARG A 260 -1.78 17.01 -20.14
CA ARG A 260 -1.79 15.95 -19.13
C ARG A 260 -0.41 15.32 -19.03
N ARG A 261 0.19 15.47 -17.85
CA ARG A 261 1.53 14.94 -17.57
C ARG A 261 1.58 14.35 -16.16
N LEU A 262 2.22 13.22 -16.06
CA LEU A 262 2.61 12.58 -14.80
C LEU A 262 4.01 13.06 -14.46
N SER A 263 4.18 13.62 -13.28
CA SER A 263 5.46 13.94 -12.68
C SER A 263 5.80 12.90 -11.64
N GLN A 264 7.05 12.48 -11.61
CA GLN A 264 7.58 11.51 -10.65
C GLN A 264 8.94 12.01 -10.21
N ALA A 265 9.15 12.14 -8.90
CA ALA A 265 10.30 12.86 -8.37
C ALA A 265 11.12 12.05 -7.39
N LEU A 266 12.42 12.29 -7.40
CA LEU A 266 13.38 11.83 -6.41
C LEU A 266 13.94 13.04 -5.67
N HIS A 267 13.73 13.10 -4.36
CA HIS A 267 14.32 14.10 -3.49
C HIS A 267 15.38 13.47 -2.60
N LEU A 268 16.62 13.95 -2.73
CA LEU A 268 17.74 13.55 -1.89
C LEU A 268 18.28 14.77 -1.14
N HIS A 269 18.46 14.63 0.15
CA HIS A 269 18.88 15.73 1.01
C HIS A 269 20.34 15.61 1.44
N ASP A 270 21.00 16.74 1.60
CA ASP A 270 22.35 16.81 2.15
C ASP A 270 22.30 16.39 3.63
N ASN A 271 23.00 15.33 3.94
CA ASN A 271 23.11 14.75 5.27
C ASN A 271 23.60 15.74 6.35
N LYS A 272 24.42 16.73 5.97
CA LYS A 272 25.00 17.68 6.93
C LYS A 272 24.08 18.84 7.25
N THR A 273 23.35 19.31 6.26
CA THR A 273 22.53 20.53 6.38
C THR A 273 21.05 20.22 6.46
N GLY A 274 20.61 19.00 6.06
CA GLY A 274 19.19 18.67 5.89
C GLY A 274 18.52 19.43 4.73
N ASN A 275 19.27 20.22 3.98
CA ASN A 275 18.76 20.95 2.84
C ASN A 275 18.61 20.01 1.65
N LEU A 276 17.59 20.24 0.83
CA LEU A 276 17.39 19.54 -0.42
C LEU A 276 18.62 19.77 -1.31
N GLY A 277 19.40 18.71 -1.54
CA GLY A 277 20.59 18.77 -2.37
C GLY A 277 20.30 18.41 -3.82
N ILE A 278 19.39 17.46 -4.02
CA ILE A 278 18.96 17.01 -5.33
C ILE A 278 17.43 16.93 -5.32
N ASN A 279 16.86 17.71 -6.21
CA ASN A 279 15.48 17.61 -6.62
C ASN A 279 15.48 17.18 -8.09
N VAL A 280 15.26 15.90 -8.31
CA VAL A 280 15.22 15.37 -9.67
C VAL A 280 13.78 15.43 -10.18
N ASN A 281 13.18 16.58 -10.06
CA ASN A 281 12.03 17.01 -10.87
C ASN A 281 12.58 17.52 -12.20
N GLY A 282 13.27 16.70 -12.95
CA GLY A 282 13.86 17.24 -14.17
C GLY A 282 12.80 17.80 -15.09
N TYR A 283 12.83 19.10 -15.34
CA TYR A 283 12.23 19.70 -16.53
C TYR A 283 12.55 18.79 -17.72
N GLY A 284 11.52 18.17 -18.31
CA GLY A 284 11.68 17.23 -19.42
C GLY A 284 11.57 15.74 -19.08
N ARG A 285 11.39 15.35 -17.83
CA ARG A 285 11.17 13.94 -17.40
C ARG A 285 9.71 13.66 -17.03
N HIS A 286 8.78 14.45 -17.50
CA HIS A 286 7.36 14.21 -17.31
C HIS A 286 6.84 13.28 -18.39
N THR A 287 6.11 12.27 -17.96
CA THR A 287 5.42 11.35 -18.87
C THR A 287 4.13 11.98 -19.36
N VAL A 288 3.98 12.13 -20.67
CA VAL A 288 2.72 12.59 -21.29
C VAL A 288 1.68 11.48 -21.17
N LEU A 289 0.49 11.82 -20.69
CA LEU A 289 -0.64 10.92 -20.59
C LEU A 289 -1.59 11.13 -21.79
N ASP A 290 -1.97 10.04 -22.44
CA ASP A 290 -2.97 9.99 -23.50
C ASP A 290 -4.38 9.68 -22.99
N PHE A 291 -4.53 9.54 -21.68
CA PHE A 291 -5.77 9.25 -20.95
C PHE A 291 -6.04 10.29 -19.85
N ASP A 292 -7.24 10.22 -19.28
CA ASP A 292 -7.61 10.99 -18.08
C ASP A 292 -7.42 10.11 -16.83
N PRO A 293 -6.44 10.40 -15.96
CA PRO A 293 -6.16 9.57 -14.77
C PRO A 293 -7.28 9.63 -13.72
N GLY A 294 -8.21 10.56 -13.83
CA GLY A 294 -9.42 10.62 -13.02
C GLY A 294 -10.58 9.79 -13.57
N ALA A 295 -10.47 9.24 -14.79
CA ALA A 295 -11.53 8.46 -15.40
C ALA A 295 -11.50 6.98 -15.00
N ASP A 296 -10.32 6.40 -14.85
CA ASP A 296 -10.15 4.97 -14.51
C ASP A 296 -8.95 4.76 -13.57
N PHE A 297 -8.81 3.53 -13.07
CA PHE A 297 -7.70 3.12 -12.20
C PHE A 297 -6.45 2.82 -13.03
N HIS A 298 -5.35 3.42 -12.62
CA HIS A 298 -4.00 3.17 -13.16
C HIS A 298 -3.05 2.77 -12.04
N THR A 299 -2.00 2.02 -12.37
CA THR A 299 -1.01 1.57 -11.39
C THR A 299 0.23 2.45 -11.49
N TYR A 300 0.48 3.22 -10.44
CA TYR A 300 1.66 4.07 -10.27
C TYR A 300 2.66 3.36 -9.38
N GLY A 301 3.94 3.36 -9.74
CA GLY A 301 4.92 2.60 -8.99
C GLY A 301 6.29 3.25 -8.92
N VAL A 302 7.05 2.81 -7.92
CA VAL A 302 8.48 3.05 -7.79
C VAL A 302 9.19 1.75 -7.42
N GLN A 303 10.34 1.53 -8.02
CA GLN A 303 11.20 0.38 -7.80
C GLN A 303 12.59 0.86 -7.43
N VAL A 304 13.15 0.32 -6.36
CA VAL A 304 14.50 0.64 -5.86
C VAL A 304 15.35 -0.62 -5.94
N ASP A 305 16.18 -0.69 -6.96
CA ASP A 305 17.14 -1.78 -7.16
C ASP A 305 18.50 -1.41 -6.57
N PRO A 306 19.27 -2.37 -6.05
CA PRO A 306 20.66 -2.11 -5.69
C PRO A 306 21.48 -1.77 -6.95
N ASP A 307 22.38 -0.82 -6.84
CA ASP A 307 23.34 -0.58 -7.92
C ASP A 307 24.29 -1.79 -8.05
N PRO A 308 24.50 -2.35 -9.24
CA PRO A 308 25.28 -3.58 -9.41
C PRO A 308 26.76 -3.43 -9.09
N VAL A 309 27.28 -2.19 -9.05
CA VAL A 309 28.70 -1.91 -8.77
C VAL A 309 28.93 -1.57 -7.31
N SER A 310 27.97 -0.86 -6.70
CA SER A 310 28.11 -0.37 -5.32
C SER A 310 26.79 -0.43 -4.56
N PRO A 311 26.22 -1.63 -4.32
CA PRO A 311 24.90 -1.82 -3.75
C PRO A 311 24.72 -1.24 -2.34
N ASP A 312 25.81 -1.15 -1.59
CA ASP A 312 25.80 -0.61 -0.21
C ASP A 312 25.77 0.93 -0.16
N LYS A 313 25.87 1.59 -1.31
CA LYS A 313 25.92 3.06 -1.39
C LYS A 313 24.94 3.63 -2.41
N HIS A 314 24.67 2.90 -3.48
CA HIS A 314 23.93 3.41 -4.62
C HIS A 314 22.77 2.49 -5.00
N ALA A 315 21.76 3.08 -5.61
CA ALA A 315 20.59 2.40 -6.12
C ALA A 315 20.21 2.91 -7.51
N ILE A 316 19.48 2.07 -8.23
CA ILE A 316 18.74 2.45 -9.44
C ILE A 316 17.28 2.58 -9.04
N ILE A 317 16.73 3.78 -9.20
CA ILE A 317 15.35 4.08 -8.87
C ILE A 317 14.57 4.24 -10.17
N SER A 318 13.64 3.34 -10.40
CA SER A 318 12.77 3.31 -11.59
C SER A 318 11.34 3.61 -11.21
N TYR A 319 10.73 4.58 -11.86
CA TYR A 319 9.31 4.88 -11.74
C TYR A 319 8.50 4.17 -12.82
N LEU A 320 7.28 3.81 -12.48
CA LEU A 320 6.43 3.01 -13.35
C LEU A 320 5.03 3.60 -13.47
N LEU A 321 4.42 3.36 -14.63
CA LEU A 321 3.01 3.58 -14.90
C LEU A 321 2.46 2.36 -15.63
N ASP A 322 1.44 1.71 -15.09
CA ASP A 322 0.83 0.49 -15.62
C ASP A 322 1.88 -0.60 -15.96
N GLY A 323 2.83 -0.78 -15.03
CA GLY A 323 3.91 -1.76 -15.13
C GLY A 323 5.06 -1.38 -16.08
N LYS A 324 4.97 -0.25 -16.78
CA LYS A 324 6.02 0.23 -17.71
C LYS A 324 6.89 1.28 -17.02
N VAL A 325 8.21 1.14 -17.16
CA VAL A 325 9.16 2.15 -16.67
C VAL A 325 8.98 3.45 -17.44
N THR A 326 8.75 4.53 -16.72
CA THR A 326 8.60 5.90 -17.24
C THR A 326 9.88 6.72 -17.08
N ASN A 327 10.53 6.59 -15.92
CA ASN A 327 11.75 7.30 -15.59
C ASN A 327 12.71 6.40 -14.81
N THR A 328 14.01 6.63 -14.94
CA THR A 328 15.04 5.92 -14.17
C THR A 328 16.12 6.91 -13.71
N PHE A 329 16.47 6.83 -12.44
CA PHE A 329 17.53 7.60 -11.80
C PHE A 329 18.56 6.66 -11.21
N LYS A 330 19.84 6.96 -11.45
CA LYS A 330 20.96 6.22 -10.85
C LYS A 330 21.59 7.12 -9.79
N THR A 331 21.57 6.71 -8.55
CA THR A 331 22.10 7.56 -7.47
C THR A 331 23.61 7.72 -7.53
N ILE A 332 24.31 6.82 -8.23
CA ILE A 332 25.74 6.94 -8.50
C ILE A 332 26.11 8.18 -9.36
N ASP A 333 25.14 8.72 -10.08
CA ASP A 333 25.36 9.93 -10.88
C ASP A 333 25.41 11.21 -10.03
N TYR A 334 25.20 11.10 -8.71
CA TYR A 334 25.15 12.21 -7.75
C TYR A 334 26.22 12.10 -6.67
N ASP A 335 26.57 13.22 -6.04
CA ASP A 335 27.54 13.28 -4.94
C ASP A 335 27.07 12.39 -3.76
N ASP A 336 27.97 11.60 -3.20
CA ASP A 336 27.71 10.64 -2.11
C ASP A 336 27.05 11.27 -0.87
N ARG A 337 27.26 12.56 -0.63
CA ARG A 337 26.63 13.27 0.49
C ARG A 337 25.08 13.31 0.40
N TYR A 338 24.53 13.12 -0.79
CA TYR A 338 23.08 13.06 -1.02
C TYR A 338 22.53 11.64 -0.98
N ASN A 339 23.37 10.62 -1.06
CA ASN A 339 22.99 9.21 -1.10
C ASN A 339 22.97 8.54 0.28
N THR A 340 22.73 9.31 1.33
CA THR A 340 22.85 8.84 2.71
C THR A 340 21.70 7.93 3.16
N PHE A 341 20.63 7.84 2.41
CA PHE A 341 19.47 7.01 2.76
C PHE A 341 19.83 5.51 2.78
N ILE A 342 20.67 5.03 1.86
CA ILE A 342 21.13 3.64 1.79
C ILE A 342 22.09 3.35 2.95
N THR A 343 23.18 4.12 3.03
CA THR A 343 24.20 3.93 4.07
C THR A 343 23.63 4.08 5.47
N LYS A 344 22.66 4.96 5.67
CA LYS A 344 21.95 5.14 6.93
C LYS A 344 21.07 3.93 7.25
N ALA A 345 20.31 3.41 6.30
CA ALA A 345 19.49 2.23 6.49
C ALA A 345 20.34 1.01 6.88
N ILE A 346 21.47 0.81 6.21
CA ILE A 346 22.42 -0.28 6.50
C ILE A 346 23.03 -0.10 7.90
N ALA A 347 23.58 1.08 8.20
CA ALA A 347 24.24 1.35 9.46
C ALA A 347 23.33 1.19 10.68
N GLU A 348 22.03 1.43 10.50
CA GLU A 348 21.01 1.31 11.55
C GLU A 348 20.24 -0.03 11.54
N GLY A 349 20.62 -0.98 10.65
CA GLY A 349 19.95 -2.27 10.50
C GLY A 349 18.48 -2.13 10.07
N ARG A 350 18.21 -1.16 9.22
CA ARG A 350 16.86 -0.79 8.79
C ARG A 350 16.55 -1.17 7.34
N GLU A 351 17.37 -1.95 6.68
CA GLU A 351 17.20 -2.33 5.26
C GLU A 351 15.86 -2.99 4.97
N LYS A 352 15.31 -3.70 5.95
CA LYS A 352 13.96 -4.31 5.85
C LYS A 352 12.84 -3.38 6.26
N ARG A 353 13.14 -2.16 6.71
CA ARG A 353 12.19 -1.19 7.26
C ARG A 353 12.59 0.24 6.89
N THR A 354 12.80 0.49 5.62
CA THR A 354 13.34 1.77 5.12
C THR A 354 12.26 2.75 4.70
N TRP A 355 11.26 2.28 3.94
CA TRP A 355 10.26 3.16 3.33
C TRP A 355 8.93 3.11 4.07
N ASP A 356 8.34 4.25 4.34
CA ASP A 356 6.92 4.38 4.61
C ASP A 356 6.19 4.95 3.39
N ILE A 357 4.90 4.59 3.26
CA ILE A 357 4.04 5.05 2.19
C ILE A 357 3.08 6.09 2.77
N ALA A 358 2.91 7.19 2.05
CA ALA A 358 1.86 8.18 2.31
C ALA A 358 0.98 8.31 1.06
N ILE A 359 -0.33 8.42 1.27
CA ILE A 359 -1.32 8.69 0.24
C ILE A 359 -2.10 9.91 0.72
N THR A 360 -1.84 11.05 0.10
CA THR A 360 -2.27 12.34 0.64
C THR A 360 -3.23 13.06 -0.29
N GLY A 361 -4.32 13.56 0.29
CA GLY A 361 -5.27 14.43 -0.41
C GLY A 361 -4.88 15.89 -0.26
N GLN A 362 -3.83 16.35 -0.94
CA GLN A 362 -3.37 17.73 -0.87
C GLN A 362 -4.20 18.64 -1.79
N ILE A 363 -4.51 19.83 -1.31
CA ILE A 363 -5.31 20.83 -2.04
C ILE A 363 -4.60 22.16 -2.03
N GLY A 364 -4.47 22.73 -3.22
CA GLY A 364 -3.82 24.01 -3.44
C GLY A 364 -2.32 23.98 -3.25
N GLY A 365 -1.69 25.01 -3.71
CA GLY A 365 -0.27 25.24 -3.55
C GLY A 365 0.11 26.58 -4.15
N LYS A 366 1.26 27.10 -3.77
CA LYS A 366 1.77 28.35 -4.30
C LYS A 366 1.88 28.30 -5.82
N ASN A 367 1.66 29.44 -6.45
CA ASN A 367 1.74 29.54 -7.90
C ASN A 367 3.08 29.13 -8.50
N GLU A 368 4.17 29.37 -7.79
CA GLU A 368 5.53 28.99 -8.18
C GLU A 368 5.77 27.49 -8.21
N ASN A 369 4.93 26.70 -7.52
CA ASN A 369 5.03 25.24 -7.47
C ASN A 369 4.22 24.53 -8.58
N GLY A 370 3.66 25.26 -9.55
CA GLY A 370 2.89 24.65 -10.64
C GLY A 370 1.52 24.08 -10.25
N ILE A 371 1.04 24.31 -9.01
CA ILE A 371 -0.19 23.73 -8.47
C ILE A 371 -1.36 24.69 -8.60
N GLY A 372 -1.26 25.88 -8.01
CA GLY A 372 -2.35 26.86 -7.94
C GLY A 372 -3.44 26.48 -6.95
N TYR A 373 -4.61 27.09 -7.05
CA TYR A 373 -5.74 26.83 -6.15
C TYR A 373 -7.01 26.56 -6.94
N PRO A 374 -7.84 25.59 -6.53
CA PRO A 374 -9.02 25.18 -7.31
C PRO A 374 -9.95 26.33 -7.70
N GLU A 375 -10.17 27.26 -6.80
CA GLU A 375 -11.04 28.42 -7.00
C GLU A 375 -10.53 29.40 -8.08
N ASP A 376 -9.26 29.37 -8.45
CA ASP A 376 -8.70 30.20 -9.51
C ASP A 376 -9.26 29.81 -10.89
N ARG A 377 -9.78 28.59 -11.04
CA ARG A 377 -10.39 28.08 -12.28
C ARG A 377 -11.84 27.65 -12.08
N ASN A 378 -12.23 27.17 -10.93
CA ASN A 378 -13.58 26.73 -10.64
C ASN A 378 -14.01 27.07 -9.21
N ALA A 379 -14.57 28.27 -9.05
CA ALA A 379 -15.06 28.75 -7.75
C ALA A 379 -16.19 27.88 -7.15
N ASN A 380 -16.86 27.06 -7.99
CA ASN A 380 -17.94 26.18 -7.57
C ASN A 380 -17.49 24.74 -7.23
N LEU A 381 -16.21 24.43 -7.38
CA LEU A 381 -15.70 23.12 -6.97
C LEU A 381 -15.79 22.96 -5.46
N ARG A 382 -16.52 21.96 -5.00
CA ARG A 382 -16.76 21.70 -3.56
C ARG A 382 -16.36 20.29 -3.13
N ASN A 383 -16.23 19.38 -4.07
CA ASN A 383 -15.92 17.99 -3.82
C ASN A 383 -14.97 17.44 -4.88
N VAL A 384 -13.99 16.71 -4.45
CA VAL A 384 -13.09 15.93 -5.30
C VAL A 384 -12.62 14.70 -4.52
N SER A 385 -12.32 13.61 -5.17
CA SER A 385 -11.78 12.43 -4.51
C SER A 385 -10.74 11.72 -5.36
N MET A 386 -9.83 11.07 -4.66
CA MET A 386 -8.96 10.02 -5.17
C MET A 386 -9.45 8.68 -4.64
N ASP A 387 -9.53 7.68 -5.51
CA ASP A 387 -9.91 6.32 -5.14
C ASP A 387 -8.69 5.41 -5.27
N VAL A 388 -8.39 4.61 -4.25
CA VAL A 388 -7.24 3.69 -4.19
C VAL A 388 -7.75 2.29 -3.92
N ASP A 389 -7.55 1.36 -4.85
CA ASP A 389 -8.06 0.00 -4.70
C ASP A 389 -6.95 -1.05 -4.44
N LEU A 390 -5.69 -0.65 -4.55
CA LEU A 390 -4.58 -1.56 -4.35
C LEU A 390 -3.30 -0.84 -3.91
N SER A 391 -2.61 -1.44 -2.95
CA SER A 391 -1.23 -1.11 -2.58
C SER A 391 -0.44 -2.41 -2.52
N LEU A 392 0.57 -2.57 -3.37
CA LEU A 392 1.39 -3.77 -3.47
C LEU A 392 2.85 -3.47 -3.22
N ILE A 393 3.51 -4.35 -2.50
CA ILE A 393 4.94 -4.31 -2.24
C ILE A 393 5.56 -5.65 -2.67
N HIS A 394 6.59 -5.58 -3.48
CA HIS A 394 7.38 -6.72 -3.94
C HIS A 394 8.84 -6.57 -3.53
N ILE A 395 9.55 -7.70 -3.30
CA ILE A 395 10.97 -7.78 -2.93
C ILE A 395 11.71 -8.78 -3.81
#